data_78a1124934e19a6b38cdb0bd4000e65c
#
_entry.id   78a1124934e19a6b38cdb0bd4000e65c
#
_cell.length_a   1.000
_cell.length_b   1.000
_cell.length_c   1.000
_cell.angle_alpha   90.00
_cell.angle_beta   90.00
_cell.angle_gamma   90.00
#
_symmetry.space_group_name_H-M   'P 1'
#
loop_
_entity.id
_entity.type
_entity.pdbx_description
1 polymer ?
#
loop_
_entity_poly.entity_id
_entity_poly.type
_entity_poly.pdbx_seq_one_letter_code
_entity_poly.pdbx_strand_id
1 'polypeptide(L)'
;MKVFNNTNILKKFKKSAIAIGNFDGVHLGHQKVFKKTNKIAKRKKIKFGVLTFTPLPVMFFNKKIKNYRLVSEDQKLKLFKKNKVDFVVNIKFNKFFSKINAKNFIKKILYKKLNAKLLAVSNNFRFGKGRKGDVNLLKKFSHEYKYSLLNITPYKNSKKVVSSTKIREFLKKGNINLANKLLSRNWYIEGFVKKGKKIGRKLGYRTCNINIRNYILPKLGIYAAKVSISSQAKIYNGVAYLGSRPTFGGKEVFLEINIFGIKKNLYKKKLKVYFVKFLRKDLKFDSPLKLIKQMNKDVIFAKKGLKAKLTL
;
A
#
# COMPACT_ATOMS: atom_id res chain seq x y z
N MET A 1 -6.93 9.12 -15.35
CA MET A 1 -7.26 7.72 -15.01
C MET A 1 -8.68 7.65 -14.50
N LYS A 2 -9.56 6.88 -15.15
CA LYS A 2 -10.96 6.66 -14.72
C LYS A 2 -11.02 5.47 -13.75
N VAL A 3 -11.90 5.54 -12.73
CA VAL A 3 -12.11 4.44 -11.77
C VAL A 3 -13.56 3.97 -11.88
N PHE A 4 -13.74 2.66 -12.03
CA PHE A 4 -15.03 1.97 -12.02
C PHE A 4 -15.10 1.05 -10.80
N ASN A 5 -16.15 1.15 -10.00
CA ASN A 5 -16.34 0.32 -8.81
C ASN A 5 -17.10 -0.99 -9.10
N ASN A 6 -17.37 -1.25 -10.36
CA ASN A 6 -18.01 -2.47 -10.87
C ASN A 6 -17.47 -2.80 -12.27
N THR A 7 -18.02 -3.84 -12.90
CA THR A 7 -17.60 -4.29 -14.23
C THR A 7 -18.31 -3.60 -15.39
N ASN A 8 -19.21 -2.65 -15.13
CA ASN A 8 -19.90 -1.88 -16.16
C ASN A 8 -19.03 -0.69 -16.58
N ILE A 9 -18.08 -0.96 -17.46
CA ILE A 9 -17.16 0.04 -18.00
C ILE A 9 -17.69 0.64 -19.31
N LEU A 10 -17.31 1.88 -19.60
CA LEU A 10 -17.69 2.56 -20.83
C LEU A 10 -17.08 1.83 -22.06
N LYS A 11 -17.77 1.91 -23.21
CA LYS A 11 -17.38 1.24 -24.48
C LYS A 11 -15.92 1.52 -24.86
N LYS A 12 -15.44 2.77 -24.69
CA LYS A 12 -14.04 3.18 -24.98
C LYS A 12 -12.96 2.51 -24.12
N PHE A 13 -13.34 1.82 -23.03
CA PHE A 13 -12.40 1.04 -22.18
C PHE A 13 -12.52 -0.47 -22.39
N LYS A 14 -13.46 -0.92 -23.20
CA LYS A 14 -13.52 -2.32 -23.68
C LYS A 14 -12.39 -2.58 -24.68
N LYS A 15 -12.17 -3.84 -25.05
CA LYS A 15 -11.08 -4.27 -25.97
C LYS A 15 -9.69 -3.80 -25.55
N SER A 16 -9.43 -3.70 -24.24
CA SER A 16 -8.22 -3.17 -23.64
C SER A 16 -7.26 -4.25 -23.13
N ALA A 17 -6.05 -3.85 -22.75
CA ALA A 17 -5.11 -4.66 -21.98
C ALA A 17 -5.43 -4.51 -20.49
N ILE A 18 -5.58 -5.62 -19.77
CA ILE A 18 -5.93 -5.61 -18.34
C ILE A 18 -4.92 -6.38 -17.52
N ALA A 19 -4.26 -5.71 -16.58
CA ALA A 19 -3.49 -6.39 -15.54
C ALA A 19 -4.41 -6.76 -14.38
N ILE A 20 -4.35 -8.02 -13.92
CA ILE A 20 -5.23 -8.54 -12.87
C ILE A 20 -4.44 -8.87 -11.62
N GLY A 21 -4.87 -8.33 -10.46
CA GLY A 21 -4.24 -8.63 -9.18
C GLY A 21 -4.67 -7.71 -8.05
N ASN A 22 -4.25 -8.04 -6.85
CA ASN A 22 -4.50 -7.21 -5.66
C ASN A 22 -3.67 -5.92 -5.65
N PHE A 23 -2.47 -5.98 -6.20
CA PHE A 23 -1.53 -4.87 -6.35
C PHE A 23 -1.29 -4.06 -5.05
N ASP A 24 -1.38 -4.73 -3.89
CA ASP A 24 -1.12 -4.08 -2.62
C ASP A 24 0.35 -3.70 -2.50
N GLY A 25 0.59 -2.41 -2.23
CA GLY A 25 1.93 -1.82 -2.16
C GLY A 25 2.53 -1.41 -3.50
N VAL A 26 2.01 -1.85 -4.66
CA VAL A 26 2.57 -1.53 -6.01
C VAL A 26 4.11 -1.62 -6.02
N HIS A 27 4.64 -2.75 -5.53
CA HIS A 27 6.07 -3.02 -5.45
C HIS A 27 6.71 -3.31 -6.82
N LEU A 28 8.04 -3.43 -6.89
CA LEU A 28 8.79 -3.65 -8.13
C LEU A 28 8.23 -4.77 -9.01
N GLY A 29 7.74 -5.88 -8.42
CA GLY A 29 7.08 -6.95 -9.16
C GLY A 29 5.79 -6.48 -9.86
N HIS A 30 4.96 -5.68 -9.17
CA HIS A 30 3.77 -5.09 -9.77
C HIS A 30 4.11 -4.07 -10.86
N GLN A 31 5.11 -3.23 -10.63
CA GLN A 31 5.58 -2.25 -11.61
C GLN A 31 6.10 -2.94 -12.89
N LYS A 32 6.80 -4.09 -12.77
CA LYS A 32 7.19 -4.93 -13.92
C LYS A 32 5.97 -5.37 -14.74
N VAL A 33 4.89 -5.81 -14.05
CA VAL A 33 3.63 -6.17 -14.73
C VAL A 33 3.07 -4.98 -15.49
N PHE A 34 2.96 -3.83 -14.84
CA PHE A 34 2.41 -2.62 -15.47
C PHE A 34 3.27 -2.14 -16.64
N LYS A 35 4.59 -2.09 -16.49
CA LYS A 35 5.52 -1.68 -17.55
C LYS A 35 5.38 -2.56 -18.80
N LYS A 36 5.38 -3.90 -18.62
CA LYS A 36 5.24 -4.84 -19.74
C LYS A 36 3.87 -4.74 -20.40
N THR A 37 2.79 -4.67 -19.61
CA THR A 37 1.42 -4.54 -20.12
C THR A 37 1.23 -3.25 -20.90
N ASN A 38 1.69 -2.13 -20.34
CA ASN A 38 1.57 -0.81 -20.98
C ASN A 38 2.39 -0.74 -22.29
N LYS A 39 3.59 -1.35 -22.34
CA LYS A 39 4.37 -1.44 -23.59
C LYS A 39 3.59 -2.12 -24.72
N ILE A 40 2.93 -3.25 -24.43
CA ILE A 40 2.12 -3.98 -25.41
C ILE A 40 0.85 -3.21 -25.77
N ALA A 41 0.18 -2.63 -24.76
CA ALA A 41 -1.04 -1.83 -24.97
C ALA A 41 -0.78 -0.65 -25.92
N LYS A 42 0.32 0.08 -25.73
CA LYS A 42 0.74 1.17 -26.64
C LYS A 42 1.00 0.68 -28.06
N ARG A 43 1.76 -0.43 -28.24
CA ARG A 43 2.03 -1.01 -29.54
C ARG A 43 0.75 -1.42 -30.28
N LYS A 44 -0.23 -1.95 -29.53
CA LYS A 44 -1.54 -2.35 -30.08
C LYS A 44 -2.55 -1.20 -30.12
N LYS A 45 -2.18 0.03 -29.77
CA LYS A 45 -3.06 1.22 -29.71
C LYS A 45 -4.34 1.00 -28.90
N ILE A 46 -4.26 0.19 -27.81
CA ILE A 46 -5.38 -0.08 -26.88
C ILE A 46 -5.12 0.49 -25.49
N LYS A 47 -6.18 0.73 -24.71
CA LYS A 47 -6.09 1.25 -23.35
C LYS A 47 -5.50 0.21 -22.39
N PHE A 48 -4.77 0.69 -21.37
CA PHE A 48 -4.24 -0.14 -20.29
C PHE A 48 -5.06 0.04 -19.02
N GLY A 49 -5.74 -1.02 -18.59
CA GLY A 49 -6.53 -1.07 -17.36
C GLY A 49 -5.93 -2.00 -16.30
N VAL A 50 -6.37 -1.77 -15.07
CA VAL A 50 -6.09 -2.65 -13.92
C VAL A 50 -7.39 -3.15 -13.34
N LEU A 51 -7.51 -4.47 -13.12
CA LEU A 51 -8.58 -5.10 -12.37
C LEU A 51 -8.05 -5.47 -10.99
N THR A 52 -8.68 -4.90 -9.95
CA THR A 52 -8.31 -5.11 -8.54
C THR A 52 -9.54 -5.24 -7.65
N PHE A 53 -9.35 -5.51 -6.36
CA PHE A 53 -10.41 -5.88 -5.44
C PHE A 53 -10.37 -5.06 -4.16
N THR A 54 -11.55 -4.71 -3.63
CA THR A 54 -11.71 -4.03 -2.34
C THR A 54 -12.92 -4.60 -1.58
N PRO A 55 -12.74 -5.08 -0.32
CA PRO A 55 -11.47 -5.27 0.39
C PRO A 55 -10.56 -6.28 -0.32
N LEU A 56 -9.31 -6.39 0.11
CA LEU A 56 -8.43 -7.48 -0.36
C LEU A 56 -9.06 -8.83 0.01
N PRO A 57 -9.04 -9.85 -0.88
CA PRO A 57 -9.67 -11.15 -0.61
C PRO A 57 -9.28 -11.76 0.73
N VAL A 58 -8.00 -11.68 1.13
CA VAL A 58 -7.54 -12.18 2.42
C VAL A 58 -8.23 -11.48 3.61
N MET A 59 -8.50 -10.19 3.51
CA MET A 59 -9.22 -9.42 4.56
C MET A 59 -10.71 -9.71 4.57
N PHE A 60 -11.28 -10.09 3.43
CA PHE A 60 -12.68 -10.52 3.34
C PHE A 60 -12.90 -11.87 4.01
N PHE A 61 -12.03 -12.86 3.71
CA PHE A 61 -12.15 -14.21 4.30
C PHE A 61 -11.73 -14.25 5.76
N ASN A 62 -10.80 -13.40 6.18
CA ASN A 62 -10.37 -13.34 7.57
C ASN A 62 -10.65 -11.94 8.17
N LYS A 63 -11.84 -11.80 8.75
CA LYS A 63 -12.30 -10.54 9.40
C LYS A 63 -11.47 -10.13 10.62
N LYS A 64 -10.69 -11.04 11.20
CA LYS A 64 -9.77 -10.75 12.31
C LYS A 64 -8.57 -9.91 11.86
N ILE A 65 -8.25 -9.93 10.56
CA ILE A 65 -7.15 -9.13 9.98
C ILE A 65 -7.59 -7.68 9.82
N LYS A 66 -7.31 -6.83 10.80
CA LYS A 66 -7.62 -5.38 10.77
C LYS A 66 -6.54 -4.56 10.05
N ASN A 67 -5.27 -4.79 10.37
CA ASN A 67 -4.12 -4.02 9.88
C ASN A 67 -3.26 -4.86 8.93
N TYR A 68 -3.48 -4.70 7.62
CA TYR A 68 -2.85 -5.57 6.62
C TYR A 68 -2.30 -4.84 5.40
N ARG A 69 -2.93 -3.73 4.98
CA ARG A 69 -2.61 -3.06 3.72
C ARG A 69 -1.24 -2.39 3.77
N LEU A 70 -0.48 -2.54 2.71
CA LEU A 70 0.76 -1.78 2.51
C LEU A 70 0.48 -0.32 2.12
N VAL A 71 -0.66 -0.08 1.48
CA VAL A 71 -1.08 1.25 1.02
C VAL A 71 -2.59 1.43 1.20
N SER A 72 -3.06 2.67 1.42
CA SER A 72 -4.49 2.98 1.36
C SER A 72 -5.02 2.85 -0.07
N GLU A 73 -6.36 2.83 -0.25
CA GLU A 73 -6.96 2.81 -1.58
C GLU A 73 -6.54 4.05 -2.39
N ASP A 74 -6.58 5.24 -1.78
CA ASP A 74 -6.16 6.48 -2.43
C ASP A 74 -4.70 6.43 -2.89
N GLN A 75 -3.82 5.91 -2.03
CA GLN A 75 -2.41 5.73 -2.37
C GLN A 75 -2.25 4.74 -3.54
N LYS A 76 -3.00 3.64 -3.51
CA LYS A 76 -2.99 2.63 -4.58
C LYS A 76 -3.39 3.24 -5.92
N LEU A 77 -4.47 4.03 -5.95
CA LEU A 77 -4.92 4.71 -7.15
C LEU A 77 -3.90 5.75 -7.66
N LYS A 78 -3.27 6.53 -6.76
CA LYS A 78 -2.18 7.45 -7.12
C LYS A 78 -0.99 6.72 -7.73
N LEU A 79 -0.62 5.56 -7.18
CA LEU A 79 0.45 4.72 -7.70
C LEU A 79 0.10 4.12 -9.08
N PHE A 80 -1.15 3.73 -9.31
CA PHE A 80 -1.61 3.30 -10.63
C PHE A 80 -1.49 4.42 -11.66
N LYS A 81 -1.92 5.64 -11.31
CA LYS A 81 -1.78 6.82 -12.19
C LYS A 81 -0.30 7.09 -12.52
N LYS A 82 0.59 7.04 -11.52
CA LYS A 82 2.06 7.18 -11.72
C LYS A 82 2.62 6.10 -12.68
N ASN A 83 2.04 4.89 -12.68
CA ASN A 83 2.40 3.80 -13.58
C ASN A 83 1.64 3.82 -14.91
N LYS A 84 1.05 4.96 -15.29
CA LYS A 84 0.41 5.20 -16.60
C LYS A 84 -0.78 4.26 -16.87
N VAL A 85 -1.52 3.88 -15.84
CA VAL A 85 -2.79 3.15 -15.97
C VAL A 85 -3.86 4.11 -16.46
N ASP A 86 -4.60 3.76 -17.51
CA ASP A 86 -5.67 4.58 -18.09
C ASP A 86 -6.96 4.49 -17.28
N PHE A 87 -7.29 3.27 -16.80
CA PHE A 87 -8.48 3.03 -15.99
C PHE A 87 -8.30 1.89 -14.99
N VAL A 88 -9.15 1.89 -13.97
CA VAL A 88 -9.18 0.87 -12.92
C VAL A 88 -10.58 0.30 -12.80
N VAL A 89 -10.68 -1.02 -12.75
CA VAL A 89 -11.90 -1.74 -12.37
C VAL A 89 -11.66 -2.27 -10.95
N ASN A 90 -12.20 -1.55 -9.97
CA ASN A 90 -12.07 -1.88 -8.55
C ASN A 90 -13.31 -2.65 -8.08
N ILE A 91 -13.26 -3.97 -8.12
CA ILE A 91 -14.40 -4.81 -7.80
C ILE A 91 -14.60 -4.90 -6.29
N LYS A 92 -15.84 -4.65 -5.82
CA LYS A 92 -16.24 -4.94 -4.45
C LYS A 92 -16.16 -6.45 -4.21
N PHE A 93 -15.17 -6.90 -3.43
CA PHE A 93 -15.03 -8.31 -3.07
C PHE A 93 -15.99 -8.65 -1.94
N ASN A 94 -17.05 -9.36 -2.26
CA ASN A 94 -18.14 -9.72 -1.33
C ASN A 94 -18.50 -11.21 -1.47
N LYS A 95 -19.49 -11.67 -0.70
CA LYS A 95 -19.97 -13.07 -0.69
C LYS A 95 -20.40 -13.55 -2.08
N PHE A 96 -21.07 -12.70 -2.88
CA PHE A 96 -21.48 -13.06 -4.24
C PHE A 96 -20.28 -13.23 -5.17
N PHE A 97 -19.36 -12.25 -5.17
CA PHE A 97 -18.17 -12.31 -6.01
C PHE A 97 -17.25 -13.49 -5.62
N SER A 98 -17.12 -13.80 -4.34
CA SER A 98 -16.29 -14.90 -3.84
C SER A 98 -16.78 -16.29 -4.27
N LYS A 99 -18.07 -16.43 -4.63
CA LYS A 99 -18.68 -17.68 -5.10
C LYS A 99 -18.51 -17.91 -6.61
N ILE A 100 -18.05 -16.92 -7.38
CA ILE A 100 -17.85 -17.04 -8.83
C ILE A 100 -16.75 -18.07 -9.10
N ASN A 101 -17.07 -19.14 -9.83
CA ASN A 101 -16.07 -20.13 -10.23
C ASN A 101 -15.14 -19.56 -11.31
N ALA A 102 -14.01 -20.26 -11.54
CA ALA A 102 -12.97 -19.77 -12.42
C ALA A 102 -13.45 -19.61 -13.89
N LYS A 103 -14.22 -20.56 -14.43
CA LYS A 103 -14.77 -20.50 -15.78
C LYS A 103 -15.71 -19.29 -15.94
N ASN A 104 -16.62 -19.10 -14.97
CA ASN A 104 -17.54 -17.95 -14.98
C ASN A 104 -16.82 -16.61 -14.81
N PHE A 105 -15.74 -16.54 -14.06
CA PHE A 105 -14.92 -15.33 -13.97
C PHE A 105 -14.35 -14.96 -15.36
N ILE A 106 -13.81 -15.93 -16.09
CA ILE A 106 -13.33 -15.70 -17.48
C ILE A 106 -14.49 -15.29 -18.39
N LYS A 107 -15.53 -16.14 -18.48
CA LYS A 107 -16.66 -15.92 -19.42
C LYS A 107 -17.43 -14.65 -19.12
N LYS A 108 -17.92 -14.48 -17.86
CA LYS A 108 -18.83 -13.39 -17.51
C LYS A 108 -18.11 -12.06 -17.27
N ILE A 109 -16.92 -12.07 -16.62
CA ILE A 109 -16.22 -10.84 -16.25
C ILE A 109 -15.22 -10.42 -17.34
N LEU A 110 -14.22 -11.27 -17.63
CA LEU A 110 -13.13 -10.87 -18.52
C LEU A 110 -13.59 -10.74 -19.97
N TYR A 111 -14.43 -11.66 -20.44
CA TYR A 111 -14.93 -11.65 -21.82
C TYR A 111 -16.19 -10.78 -21.97
N LYS A 112 -17.35 -11.19 -21.39
CA LYS A 112 -18.62 -10.51 -21.65
C LYS A 112 -18.65 -9.06 -21.14
N LYS A 113 -18.20 -8.78 -19.92
CA LYS A 113 -18.28 -7.44 -19.33
C LYS A 113 -17.12 -6.54 -19.77
N LEU A 114 -15.87 -7.00 -19.66
CA LEU A 114 -14.70 -6.18 -19.94
C LEU A 114 -14.24 -6.27 -21.41
N ASN A 115 -14.59 -7.37 -22.09
CA ASN A 115 -14.13 -7.66 -23.47
C ASN A 115 -12.60 -7.43 -23.59
N ALA A 116 -11.84 -8.00 -22.66
CA ALA A 116 -10.40 -7.83 -22.62
C ALA A 116 -9.71 -8.47 -23.84
N LYS A 117 -8.76 -7.76 -24.44
CA LYS A 117 -7.96 -8.26 -25.59
C LYS A 117 -6.57 -8.72 -25.18
N LEU A 118 -6.08 -8.27 -24.06
CA LEU A 118 -4.83 -8.74 -23.44
C LEU A 118 -5.02 -8.87 -21.93
N LEU A 119 -4.75 -10.03 -21.38
CA LEU A 119 -4.73 -10.28 -19.94
C LEU A 119 -3.28 -10.39 -19.48
N ALA A 120 -2.90 -9.61 -18.47
CA ALA A 120 -1.57 -9.66 -17.88
C ALA A 120 -1.66 -10.12 -16.42
N VAL A 121 -0.99 -11.22 -16.12
CA VAL A 121 -0.97 -11.85 -14.79
C VAL A 121 0.44 -12.33 -14.44
N SER A 122 0.70 -12.57 -13.15
CA SER A 122 1.92 -13.25 -12.71
C SER A 122 1.77 -14.77 -12.79
N ASN A 123 2.88 -15.50 -12.91
CA ASN A 123 2.88 -16.97 -13.00
C ASN A 123 2.10 -17.68 -11.88
N ASN A 124 2.09 -17.11 -10.69
CA ASN A 124 1.42 -17.66 -9.52
C ASN A 124 0.00 -17.10 -9.31
N PHE A 125 -0.58 -16.49 -10.34
CA PHE A 125 -1.93 -15.93 -10.25
C PHE A 125 -2.96 -17.04 -10.06
N ARG A 126 -3.84 -16.84 -9.06
CA ARG A 126 -4.96 -17.73 -8.75
C ARG A 126 -6.24 -16.93 -8.61
N PHE A 127 -7.35 -17.47 -9.11
CA PHE A 127 -8.65 -16.78 -9.13
C PHE A 127 -9.84 -17.74 -9.04
N GLY A 128 -11.05 -17.17 -8.93
CA GLY A 128 -12.29 -17.93 -8.80
C GLY A 128 -12.50 -18.56 -7.42
N LYS A 129 -13.68 -19.16 -7.20
CA LYS A 129 -14.04 -19.84 -5.95
C LYS A 129 -12.96 -20.85 -5.59
N GLY A 130 -12.49 -20.80 -4.33
CA GLY A 130 -11.45 -21.72 -3.83
C GLY A 130 -10.10 -21.58 -4.51
N ARG A 131 -9.85 -20.50 -5.29
CA ARG A 131 -8.60 -20.27 -6.03
C ARG A 131 -8.30 -21.38 -7.07
N LYS A 132 -9.35 -22.07 -7.58
CA LYS A 132 -9.21 -23.19 -8.53
C LYS A 132 -8.77 -22.77 -9.94
N GLY A 133 -8.92 -21.49 -10.31
CA GLY A 133 -8.41 -20.95 -11.56
C GLY A 133 -6.95 -20.54 -11.45
N ASP A 134 -6.19 -20.73 -12.54
CA ASP A 134 -4.77 -20.41 -12.67
C ASP A 134 -4.44 -19.90 -14.08
N VAL A 135 -3.14 -19.72 -14.32
CA VAL A 135 -2.61 -19.26 -15.62
C VAL A 135 -2.90 -20.26 -16.75
N ASN A 136 -2.86 -21.56 -16.47
CA ASN A 136 -3.13 -22.60 -17.47
C ASN A 136 -4.60 -22.55 -17.90
N LEU A 137 -5.53 -22.36 -16.95
CA LEU A 137 -6.94 -22.18 -17.27
C LEU A 137 -7.18 -20.93 -18.13
N LEU A 138 -6.51 -19.81 -17.84
CA LEU A 138 -6.54 -18.63 -18.72
C LEU A 138 -6.02 -18.94 -20.12
N LYS A 139 -4.90 -19.67 -20.22
CA LYS A 139 -4.35 -20.08 -21.51
C LYS A 139 -5.31 -20.96 -22.31
N LYS A 140 -5.94 -21.96 -21.65
CA LYS A 140 -6.93 -22.86 -22.29
C LYS A 140 -8.08 -22.07 -22.96
N PHE A 141 -8.61 -21.04 -22.28
CA PHE A 141 -9.73 -20.25 -22.79
C PHE A 141 -9.34 -19.04 -23.66
N SER A 142 -8.04 -18.85 -23.92
CA SER A 142 -7.57 -17.68 -24.67
C SER A 142 -8.06 -17.64 -26.12
N HIS A 143 -8.10 -18.78 -26.78
CA HIS A 143 -8.58 -18.91 -28.16
C HIS A 143 -10.09 -18.70 -28.23
N GLU A 144 -10.88 -19.40 -27.39
CA GLU A 144 -12.34 -19.30 -27.35
C GLU A 144 -12.84 -17.85 -27.11
N TYR A 145 -12.21 -17.12 -26.18
CA TYR A 145 -12.60 -15.74 -25.84
C TYR A 145 -11.75 -14.66 -26.50
N LYS A 146 -10.92 -15.04 -27.48
CA LYS A 146 -10.15 -14.13 -28.38
C LYS A 146 -9.36 -13.07 -27.62
N TYR A 147 -8.58 -13.49 -26.58
CA TYR A 147 -7.62 -12.64 -25.87
C TYR A 147 -6.20 -13.23 -25.89
N SER A 148 -5.20 -12.35 -25.86
CA SER A 148 -3.82 -12.74 -25.64
C SER A 148 -3.51 -12.80 -24.14
N LEU A 149 -2.66 -13.73 -23.71
CA LEU A 149 -2.23 -13.86 -22.34
C LEU A 149 -0.75 -13.45 -22.18
N LEU A 150 -0.50 -12.47 -21.34
CA LEU A 150 0.85 -12.07 -20.93
C LEU A 150 1.12 -12.62 -19.53
N ASN A 151 1.78 -13.77 -19.49
CA ASN A 151 2.22 -14.37 -18.25
C ASN A 151 3.60 -13.81 -17.85
N ILE A 152 3.69 -13.19 -16.67
CA ILE A 152 4.87 -12.45 -16.25
C ILE A 152 5.57 -13.15 -15.10
N THR A 153 6.82 -13.56 -15.35
CA THR A 153 7.68 -14.12 -14.31
C THR A 153 7.86 -13.15 -13.15
N PRO A 154 7.80 -13.62 -11.90
CA PRO A 154 8.01 -12.78 -10.72
C PRO A 154 9.32 -11.99 -10.81
N TYR A 155 9.29 -10.76 -10.31
CA TYR A 155 10.51 -9.96 -10.20
C TYR A 155 11.35 -10.50 -9.03
N LYS A 156 12.62 -10.79 -9.30
CA LYS A 156 13.60 -11.19 -8.28
C LYS A 156 14.55 -10.03 -7.99
N ASN A 157 14.87 -9.82 -6.73
CA ASN A 157 15.93 -8.94 -6.27
C ASN A 157 16.92 -9.79 -5.46
N SER A 158 18.17 -9.84 -5.89
CA SER A 158 19.20 -10.71 -5.29
C SER A 158 18.71 -12.17 -5.10
N LYS A 159 18.25 -12.80 -6.19
CA LYS A 159 17.68 -14.17 -6.24
C LYS A 159 16.35 -14.39 -5.49
N LYS A 160 15.87 -13.44 -4.67
CA LYS A 160 14.62 -13.57 -3.89
C LYS A 160 13.44 -12.89 -4.59
N VAL A 161 12.28 -13.57 -4.60
CA VAL A 161 11.05 -13.04 -5.20
C VAL A 161 10.53 -11.84 -4.40
N VAL A 162 10.24 -10.74 -5.09
CA VAL A 162 9.61 -9.56 -4.51
C VAL A 162 8.11 -9.76 -4.40
N SER A 163 7.58 -9.70 -3.19
CA SER A 163 6.15 -9.88 -2.91
C SER A 163 5.65 -8.96 -1.80
N SER A 164 4.34 -8.71 -1.78
CA SER A 164 3.70 -7.95 -0.69
C SER A 164 3.89 -8.63 0.68
N THR A 165 3.94 -9.96 0.73
CA THR A 165 4.21 -10.72 1.96
C THR A 165 5.59 -10.41 2.51
N LYS A 166 6.62 -10.43 1.65
CA LYS A 166 8.00 -10.13 2.06
C LYS A 166 8.16 -8.69 2.56
N ILE A 167 7.48 -7.75 1.91
CA ILE A 167 7.49 -6.35 2.37
C ILE A 167 6.83 -6.21 3.74
N ARG A 168 5.70 -6.90 4.00
CA ARG A 168 5.08 -6.92 5.33
C ARG A 168 6.00 -7.50 6.39
N GLU A 169 6.73 -8.57 6.08
CA GLU A 169 7.72 -9.17 6.99
C GLU A 169 8.82 -8.15 7.36
N PHE A 170 9.37 -7.45 6.37
CA PHE A 170 10.38 -6.42 6.62
C PHE A 170 9.85 -5.28 7.49
N LEU A 171 8.63 -4.77 7.22
CA LEU A 171 8.01 -3.74 8.04
C LEU A 171 7.80 -4.22 9.48
N LYS A 172 7.27 -5.43 9.68
CA LYS A 172 7.07 -6.03 11.01
C LYS A 172 8.38 -6.23 11.79
N LYS A 173 9.50 -6.46 11.09
CA LYS A 173 10.83 -6.57 11.70
C LYS A 173 11.53 -5.21 11.89
N GLY A 174 10.96 -4.10 11.43
CA GLY A 174 11.59 -2.77 11.47
C GLY A 174 12.62 -2.53 10.36
N ASN A 175 12.77 -3.45 9.42
CA ASN A 175 13.71 -3.34 8.29
C ASN A 175 13.16 -2.43 7.19
N ILE A 176 12.99 -1.14 7.52
CA ILE A 176 12.36 -0.14 6.66
C ILE A 176 13.11 0.02 5.34
N ASN A 177 14.45 0.06 5.37
CA ASN A 177 15.27 0.22 4.16
C ASN A 177 15.01 -0.90 3.14
N LEU A 178 14.93 -2.17 3.60
CA LEU A 178 14.64 -3.30 2.72
C LEU A 178 13.21 -3.24 2.16
N ALA A 179 12.24 -2.85 2.97
CA ALA A 179 10.87 -2.64 2.50
C ALA A 179 10.82 -1.53 1.44
N ASN A 180 11.47 -0.39 1.67
CA ASN A 180 11.54 0.73 0.75
C ASN A 180 12.23 0.35 -0.57
N LYS A 181 13.33 -0.42 -0.52
CA LYS A 181 14.02 -0.95 -1.72
C LYS A 181 13.08 -1.80 -2.58
N LEU A 182 12.29 -2.69 -1.97
CA LEU A 182 11.34 -3.52 -2.73
C LEU A 182 10.13 -2.75 -3.25
N LEU A 183 9.75 -1.66 -2.59
CA LEU A 183 8.70 -0.74 -3.04
C LEU A 183 9.20 0.26 -4.10
N SER A 184 10.52 0.43 -4.26
CA SER A 184 11.17 1.50 -5.04
C SER A 184 10.76 2.92 -4.62
N ARG A 185 10.38 3.08 -3.37
CA ARG A 185 10.03 4.36 -2.74
C ARG A 185 9.99 4.24 -1.23
N ASN A 186 10.05 5.38 -0.53
CA ASN A 186 9.81 5.39 0.90
C ASN A 186 8.36 5.04 1.22
N TRP A 187 8.17 4.01 2.05
CA TRP A 187 6.86 3.64 2.56
C TRP A 187 6.35 4.71 3.52
N TYR A 188 5.06 5.04 3.43
CA TYR A 188 4.45 6.06 4.28
C TYR A 188 3.03 5.70 4.68
N ILE A 189 2.63 6.22 5.83
CA ILE A 189 1.25 6.27 6.31
C ILE A 189 0.71 7.67 6.06
N GLU A 190 -0.51 7.79 5.55
CA GLU A 190 -1.19 9.07 5.45
C GLU A 190 -2.47 9.08 6.28
N GLY A 191 -2.74 10.21 6.92
CA GLY A 191 -3.95 10.39 7.72
C GLY A 191 -4.14 11.83 8.18
N PHE A 192 -5.32 12.10 8.70
CA PHE A 192 -5.64 13.40 9.29
C PHE A 192 -5.15 13.48 10.74
N VAL A 193 -4.61 14.65 11.11
CA VAL A 193 -4.20 14.92 12.48
C VAL A 193 -5.44 15.02 13.37
N LYS A 194 -5.45 14.20 14.43
CA LYS A 194 -6.50 14.18 15.47
C LYS A 194 -6.01 14.79 16.76
N LYS A 195 -6.95 15.21 17.60
CA LYS A 195 -6.66 15.59 18.99
C LYS A 195 -6.11 14.36 19.74
N GLY A 196 -5.04 14.53 20.51
CA GLY A 196 -4.46 13.53 21.41
C GLY A 196 -4.46 14.06 22.86
N LYS A 197 -3.85 13.30 23.77
CA LYS A 197 -3.76 13.64 25.20
C LYS A 197 -2.84 14.84 25.53
N LYS A 198 -2.15 15.42 24.53
CA LYS A 198 -1.24 16.58 24.65
C LYS A 198 -0.07 16.39 25.62
N ILE A 199 0.25 15.16 26.05
CA ILE A 199 1.34 14.88 27.01
C ILE A 199 2.68 15.39 26.48
N GLY A 200 3.02 15.11 25.23
CA GLY A 200 4.25 15.58 24.62
C GLY A 200 4.41 17.10 24.66
N ARG A 201 3.30 17.87 24.55
CA ARG A 201 3.33 19.34 24.66
C ARG A 201 3.78 19.81 26.03
N LYS A 202 3.34 19.14 27.12
CA LYS A 202 3.77 19.46 28.52
C LYS A 202 5.27 19.18 28.70
N LEU A 203 5.83 18.25 27.93
CA LEU A 203 7.25 17.89 27.97
C LEU A 203 8.13 18.66 26.97
N GLY A 204 7.62 19.74 26.35
CA GLY A 204 8.34 20.53 25.36
C GLY A 204 8.28 19.97 23.92
N TYR A 205 7.67 18.80 23.70
CA TYR A 205 7.58 18.15 22.39
C TYR A 205 6.14 18.16 21.86
N ARG A 206 5.87 19.02 20.88
CA ARG A 206 4.55 19.02 20.21
C ARG A 206 4.44 17.84 19.28
N THR A 207 3.47 16.95 19.50
CA THR A 207 3.21 15.77 18.64
C THR A 207 1.86 15.87 17.95
N CYS A 208 1.80 15.32 16.74
CA CYS A 208 0.56 15.12 15.98
C CYS A 208 0.16 13.64 16.04
N ASN A 209 -1.09 13.36 16.37
CA ASN A 209 -1.65 12.02 16.39
C ASN A 209 -2.30 11.71 15.05
N ILE A 210 -1.98 10.57 14.45
CA ILE A 210 -2.48 10.13 13.15
C ILE A 210 -3.13 8.76 13.29
N ASN A 211 -4.32 8.61 12.72
CA ASN A 211 -4.99 7.31 12.66
C ASN A 211 -4.36 6.43 11.59
N ILE A 212 -3.96 5.21 11.98
CA ILE A 212 -3.29 4.24 11.11
C ILE A 212 -4.18 3.08 10.69
N ARG A 213 -5.51 3.23 10.75
CA ARG A 213 -6.46 2.17 10.40
C ARG A 213 -6.13 1.52 9.05
N ASN A 214 -6.21 0.20 9.00
CA ASN A 214 -6.00 -0.65 7.83
C ASN A 214 -4.55 -0.80 7.30
N TYR A 215 -3.61 0.08 7.66
CA TYR A 215 -2.22 -0.15 7.31
C TYR A 215 -1.61 -1.31 8.08
N ILE A 216 -0.71 -2.04 7.43
CA ILE A 216 0.17 -2.96 8.16
C ILE A 216 0.88 -2.21 9.28
N LEU A 217 0.96 -2.82 10.45
CA LEU A 217 1.71 -2.26 11.56
C LEU A 217 3.18 -2.67 11.41
N PRO A 218 4.10 -1.70 11.21
CA PRO A 218 5.51 -1.99 11.32
C PRO A 218 5.87 -2.30 12.78
N LYS A 219 7.10 -2.69 13.04
CA LYS A 219 7.59 -2.93 14.40
C LYS A 219 7.28 -1.73 15.29
N LEU A 220 6.70 -1.96 16.47
CA LEU A 220 6.43 -0.87 17.42
C LEU A 220 7.74 -0.25 17.91
N GLY A 221 7.74 1.07 18.11
CA GLY A 221 8.90 1.84 18.58
C GLY A 221 9.07 3.19 17.90
N ILE A 222 10.28 3.70 17.94
CA ILE A 222 10.66 5.04 17.49
C ILE A 222 11.34 4.97 16.12
N TYR A 223 10.97 5.94 15.26
CA TYR A 223 11.48 6.04 13.90
C TYR A 223 11.97 7.43 13.55
N ALA A 224 13.06 7.52 12.82
CA ALA A 224 13.37 8.69 12.04
C ALA A 224 12.37 8.77 10.87
N ALA A 225 11.71 9.91 10.73
CA ALA A 225 10.65 10.09 9.74
C ALA A 225 10.78 11.42 9.01
N LYS A 226 10.28 11.44 7.77
CA LYS A 226 10.04 12.68 7.02
C LYS A 226 8.53 12.89 6.88
N VAL A 227 8.10 14.14 6.88
CA VAL A 227 6.68 14.49 6.90
C VAL A 227 6.36 15.48 5.80
N SER A 228 5.33 15.17 5.00
CA SER A 228 4.74 16.10 4.06
C SER A 228 3.34 16.49 4.57
N ILE A 229 3.06 17.78 4.57
CA ILE A 229 1.75 18.35 4.88
C ILE A 229 1.03 18.55 3.54
N SER A 230 -0.19 18.02 3.37
CA SER A 230 -0.88 17.97 2.07
C SER A 230 -1.05 19.32 1.36
N SER A 231 -1.01 20.42 2.09
CA SER A 231 -1.12 21.79 1.57
C SER A 231 0.23 22.43 1.24
N GLN A 232 1.36 21.70 1.35
CA GLN A 232 2.69 22.27 1.22
C GLN A 232 3.61 21.35 0.42
N ALA A 233 4.44 21.93 -0.44
CA ALA A 233 5.48 21.19 -1.15
C ALA A 233 6.66 20.80 -0.24
N LYS A 234 6.83 21.51 0.89
CA LYS A 234 7.95 21.30 1.83
C LYS A 234 7.85 19.99 2.57
N ILE A 235 8.97 19.30 2.70
CA ILE A 235 9.14 18.07 3.48
C ILE A 235 9.93 18.42 4.74
N TYR A 236 9.39 18.02 5.88
CA TYR A 236 9.96 18.26 7.20
C TYR A 236 10.59 16.98 7.76
N ASN A 237 11.61 17.12 8.56
CA ASN A 237 12.16 16.03 9.34
C ASN A 237 11.38 15.87 10.66
N GLY A 238 11.39 14.67 11.23
CA GLY A 238 10.72 14.41 12.50
C GLY A 238 11.04 13.06 13.11
N VAL A 239 10.50 12.85 14.30
CA VAL A 239 10.51 11.55 15.00
C VAL A 239 9.09 11.04 15.10
N ALA A 240 8.87 9.81 14.65
CA ALA A 240 7.60 9.12 14.75
C ALA A 240 7.65 8.06 15.84
N TYR A 241 6.66 8.05 16.71
CA TYR A 241 6.42 7.01 17.69
C TYR A 241 5.21 6.18 17.27
N LEU A 242 5.44 4.90 17.03
CA LEU A 242 4.39 3.91 16.82
C LEU A 242 4.27 3.09 18.11
N GLY A 243 3.23 3.35 18.87
CA GLY A 243 2.98 2.72 20.16
C GLY A 243 1.65 2.01 20.22
N SER A 244 1.45 1.24 21.30
CA SER A 244 0.17 0.64 21.63
C SER A 244 -0.24 1.00 23.05
N ARG A 245 -1.54 1.17 23.28
CA ARG A 245 -2.11 1.38 24.61
C ARG A 245 -3.27 0.42 24.86
N PRO A 246 -3.46 -0.03 26.09
CA PRO A 246 -4.64 -0.80 26.46
C PRO A 246 -5.92 0.00 26.21
N THR A 247 -7.00 -0.68 25.83
CA THR A 247 -8.35 -0.16 25.71
C THR A 247 -9.34 -1.23 26.13
N PHE A 248 -10.58 -0.88 26.39
CA PHE A 248 -11.65 -1.86 26.74
C PHE A 248 -11.86 -2.94 25.68
N GLY A 249 -11.49 -2.68 24.42
CA GLY A 249 -11.58 -3.63 23.29
C GLY A 249 -10.24 -4.25 22.86
N GLY A 250 -9.18 -4.21 23.71
CA GLY A 250 -7.85 -4.72 23.40
C GLY A 250 -6.77 -3.66 23.36
N LYS A 251 -5.83 -3.74 22.39
CA LYS A 251 -4.75 -2.76 22.23
C LYS A 251 -5.03 -1.83 21.05
N GLU A 252 -5.12 -0.53 21.29
CA GLU A 252 -5.13 0.47 20.22
C GLU A 252 -3.70 0.84 19.85
N VAL A 253 -3.38 0.76 18.56
CA VAL A 253 -2.09 1.24 18.03
C VAL A 253 -2.27 2.65 17.51
N PHE A 254 -1.36 3.54 17.87
CA PHE A 254 -1.37 4.94 17.49
C PHE A 254 -0.02 5.36 16.90
N LEU A 255 -0.08 6.40 16.07
CA LEU A 255 1.10 7.01 15.49
C LEU A 255 1.15 8.47 15.93
N GLU A 256 2.16 8.80 16.71
CA GLU A 256 2.50 10.18 17.09
C GLU A 256 3.73 10.62 16.32
N ILE A 257 3.74 11.88 15.86
CA ILE A 257 4.86 12.46 15.14
C ILE A 257 5.22 13.83 15.69
N ASN A 258 6.47 13.98 16.14
CA ASN A 258 7.08 15.28 16.40
C ASN A 258 7.75 15.78 15.11
N ILE A 259 7.31 16.92 14.59
CA ILE A 259 7.82 17.51 13.34
C ILE A 259 8.75 18.66 13.70
N PHE A 260 10.00 18.57 13.27
CA PHE A 260 11.02 19.56 13.62
C PHE A 260 10.73 20.92 12.99
N GLY A 261 10.87 21.99 13.79
CA GLY A 261 10.72 23.37 13.31
C GLY A 261 9.27 23.80 13.05
N ILE A 262 8.26 22.99 13.43
CA ILE A 262 6.85 23.38 13.28
C ILE A 262 6.22 23.67 14.64
N LYS A 263 5.79 24.94 14.84
CA LYS A 263 5.06 25.38 16.03
C LYS A 263 3.56 25.57 15.79
N LYS A 264 3.09 25.60 14.53
CA LYS A 264 1.69 25.87 14.16
C LYS A 264 0.74 24.72 14.43
N ASN A 265 -0.54 25.02 14.45
CA ASN A 265 -1.62 24.04 14.61
C ASN A 265 -1.80 23.23 13.30
N LEU A 266 -1.78 21.92 13.40
CA LEU A 266 -1.95 20.99 12.29
C LEU A 266 -3.22 20.13 12.40
N TYR A 267 -4.12 20.39 13.33
CA TYR A 267 -5.38 19.65 13.44
C TYR A 267 -6.16 19.70 12.12
N LYS A 268 -6.82 18.57 11.79
CA LYS A 268 -7.55 18.37 10.54
C LYS A 268 -6.69 18.45 9.26
N LYS A 269 -5.40 18.75 9.33
CA LYS A 269 -4.50 18.66 8.16
C LYS A 269 -4.16 17.21 7.89
N LYS A 270 -4.06 16.84 6.60
CA LYS A 270 -3.63 15.52 6.17
C LYS A 270 -2.11 15.48 6.10
N LEU A 271 -1.47 14.56 6.80
CA LEU A 271 -0.03 14.34 6.80
C LEU A 271 0.31 13.04 6.08
N LYS A 272 1.49 13.00 5.44
CA LYS A 272 2.16 11.78 5.00
C LYS A 272 3.41 11.63 5.85
N VAL A 273 3.49 10.53 6.58
CA VAL A 273 4.64 10.19 7.42
C VAL A 273 5.45 9.09 6.74
N TYR A 274 6.60 9.44 6.20
CA TYR A 274 7.53 8.53 5.54
C TYR A 274 8.47 7.93 6.59
N PHE A 275 8.44 6.63 6.75
CA PHE A 275 9.34 5.92 7.64
C PHE A 275 10.69 5.74 6.96
N VAL A 276 11.74 6.27 7.59
CA VAL A 276 13.10 6.26 7.02
C VAL A 276 13.96 5.20 7.70
N LYS A 277 14.03 5.24 9.04
CA LYS A 277 14.86 4.30 9.83
C LYS A 277 14.20 3.98 11.16
N PHE A 278 14.19 2.70 11.54
CA PHE A 278 13.85 2.28 12.91
C PHE A 278 15.00 2.65 13.84
N LEU A 279 14.71 3.37 14.91
CA LEU A 279 15.73 3.83 15.87
C LEU A 279 15.84 2.87 17.05
N ARG A 280 14.72 2.60 17.73
CA ARG A 280 14.67 1.71 18.90
C ARG A 280 13.26 1.20 19.19
N LYS A 281 13.16 0.19 20.04
CA LYS A 281 11.91 -0.28 20.65
C LYS A 281 11.37 0.77 21.64
N ASP A 282 10.12 0.62 22.00
CA ASP A 282 9.50 1.36 23.10
C ASP A 282 10.21 1.04 24.43
N LEU A 283 10.25 2.04 25.32
CA LEU A 283 10.83 1.93 26.66
C LEU A 283 9.85 2.49 27.68
N LYS A 284 9.81 1.93 28.87
CA LYS A 284 9.15 2.49 30.03
C LYS A 284 10.10 3.41 30.77
N PHE A 285 9.58 4.47 31.35
CA PHE A 285 10.36 5.46 32.10
C PHE A 285 9.70 5.71 33.45
N ASP A 286 10.49 5.73 34.50
CA ASP A 286 10.06 5.93 35.87
C ASP A 286 9.86 7.44 36.20
N SER A 287 10.42 8.33 35.37
CA SER A 287 10.28 9.77 35.58
C SER A 287 10.17 10.55 34.26
N PRO A 288 9.49 11.71 34.25
CA PRO A 288 9.43 12.60 33.10
C PRO A 288 10.80 13.07 32.62
N LEU A 289 11.75 13.29 33.52
CA LEU A 289 13.11 13.72 33.19
C LEU A 289 13.87 12.65 32.37
N LYS A 290 13.78 11.37 32.77
CA LYS A 290 14.36 10.25 32.02
C LYS A 290 13.75 10.15 30.62
N LEU A 291 12.42 10.34 30.49
CA LEU A 291 11.73 10.36 29.21
C LEU A 291 12.24 11.51 28.33
N ILE A 292 12.32 12.74 28.86
CA ILE A 292 12.82 13.91 28.12
C ILE A 292 14.26 13.66 27.64
N LYS A 293 15.16 13.16 28.52
CA LYS A 293 16.54 12.82 28.17
C LYS A 293 16.61 11.83 26.99
N GLN A 294 15.72 10.82 27.01
CA GLN A 294 15.66 9.86 25.91
C GLN A 294 15.09 10.46 24.63
N MET A 295 14.06 11.31 24.73
CA MET A 295 13.49 12.02 23.56
C MET A 295 14.52 12.91 22.87
N ASN A 296 15.40 13.59 23.65
CA ASN A 296 16.50 14.38 23.12
C ASN A 296 17.48 13.48 22.32
N LYS A 297 17.86 12.32 22.85
CA LYS A 297 18.71 11.32 22.14
C LYS A 297 18.04 10.87 20.84
N ASP A 298 16.74 10.55 20.86
CA ASP A 298 15.97 10.14 19.68
C ASP A 298 15.99 11.21 18.58
N VAL A 299 15.84 12.50 18.95
CA VAL A 299 15.93 13.61 18.00
C VAL A 299 17.32 13.71 17.37
N ILE A 300 18.39 13.57 18.15
CA ILE A 300 19.78 13.59 17.64
C ILE A 300 19.99 12.44 16.65
N PHE A 301 19.61 11.21 17.04
CA PHE A 301 19.73 10.03 16.15
C PHE A 301 18.88 10.15 14.89
N ALA A 302 17.66 10.71 15.02
CA ALA A 302 16.81 10.97 13.85
C ALA A 302 17.45 11.96 12.90
N LYS A 303 17.97 13.10 13.39
CA LYS A 303 18.66 14.10 12.55
C LYS A 303 19.84 13.50 11.78
N LYS A 304 20.66 12.66 12.45
CA LYS A 304 21.76 11.92 11.78
C LYS A 304 21.24 10.99 10.67
N GLY A 305 20.15 10.26 10.92
CA GLY A 305 19.56 9.31 9.96
C GLY A 305 18.79 9.93 8.81
N LEU A 306 18.44 11.23 8.87
CA LEU A 306 17.57 11.92 7.91
C LEU A 306 18.32 12.75 6.86
N LYS A 307 19.65 12.71 6.84
CA LYS A 307 20.48 13.44 5.84
C LYS A 307 20.21 12.96 4.40
N ALA A 308 19.82 11.69 4.19
CA ALA A 308 19.53 11.15 2.86
C ALA A 308 18.26 11.76 2.23
N LYS A 309 18.25 11.94 0.89
CA LYS A 309 17.06 12.39 0.14
C LYS A 309 15.95 11.33 0.21
N LEU A 310 14.68 11.79 0.20
CA LEU A 310 13.51 10.94 0.04
C LEU A 310 13.43 10.40 -1.40
N THR A 311 13.14 9.11 -1.54
CA THR A 311 12.67 8.52 -2.80
C THR A 311 11.12 8.54 -2.77
N LEU A 312 10.51 9.40 -3.56
CA LEU A 312 9.06 9.63 -3.64
C LEU A 312 8.40 8.74 -4.71
#